data_a252701237fa8923a7bb2e86ae84930a
#
_entry.id   a252701237fa8923a7bb2e86ae84930a
#
_cell.length_a   1.000
_cell.length_b   1.000
_cell.length_c   1.000
_cell.angle_alpha   90.00
_cell.angle_beta   90.00
_cell.angle_gamma   90.00
#
_symmetry.space_group_name_H-M   'P 1'
#
loop_
_entity.id
_entity.type
_entity.pdbx_description
1 polymer ?
#
loop_
_entity_poly.entity_id
_entity_poly.type
_entity_poly.pdbx_seq_one_letter_code
_entity_poly.pdbx_strand_id
1 'polypeptide(L)'
;MHEIKSKDNGRLKFLKKLQHKKSFREENNLTVLEGLHLFESYLKNKKDFEWICCTEDFYKKNHTFFKKSWDKKIFVTTETIFKTISELKTNQGFIAAINIPSYHLDVKNLKEGLYLFLDGIQDPGNLGTIIRTAQAAGNMGIFLSSDCTDPWAPKTLRGSQGCQFDIPIFLNSKLIDLSELSFDIVLADMQGMSVYDFQFSKRTILVLGNEGLGLSKRINSGKYKTISIPMKASVESLNVAITAGILSYRYNAQFKI
;
A
#
# COMPACT_ATOMS: atom_id res chain seq x y z
N MET A 1 -31.61 -0.51 -1.00
CA MET A 1 -30.97 -1.63 -1.74
C MET A 1 -31.46 -1.63 -3.19
N HIS A 2 -30.55 -1.84 -4.16
CA HIS A 2 -30.83 -1.81 -5.60
C HIS A 2 -30.35 -3.11 -6.25
N GLU A 3 -31.14 -3.63 -7.21
CA GLU A 3 -30.79 -4.87 -7.93
C GLU A 3 -30.11 -4.58 -9.27
N ILE A 4 -29.03 -5.28 -9.57
CA ILE A 4 -28.34 -5.25 -10.88
C ILE A 4 -28.60 -6.56 -11.63
N LYS A 5 -29.34 -6.48 -12.73
CA LYS A 5 -29.78 -7.64 -13.55
C LYS A 5 -28.97 -7.85 -14.83
N SER A 6 -28.09 -6.93 -15.20
CA SER A 6 -27.33 -7.01 -16.44
C SER A 6 -25.84 -6.85 -16.21
N LYS A 7 -25.02 -7.69 -16.86
CA LYS A 7 -23.55 -7.54 -16.90
C LYS A 7 -23.09 -6.22 -17.55
N ASP A 8 -23.95 -5.60 -18.35
CA ASP A 8 -23.69 -4.35 -19.04
C ASP A 8 -24.03 -3.11 -18.21
N ASN A 9 -24.43 -3.28 -16.96
CA ASN A 9 -24.72 -2.20 -16.05
C ASN A 9 -23.51 -1.24 -15.91
N GLY A 10 -23.77 0.06 -15.96
CA GLY A 10 -22.74 1.10 -15.90
C GLY A 10 -21.88 1.04 -14.62
N ARG A 11 -22.45 0.65 -13.47
CA ARG A 11 -21.71 0.50 -12.21
C ARG A 11 -20.72 -0.64 -12.24
N LEU A 12 -21.07 -1.77 -12.88
CA LEU A 12 -20.14 -2.89 -13.04
C LEU A 12 -18.99 -2.52 -13.98
N LYS A 13 -19.28 -1.79 -15.07
CA LYS A 13 -18.24 -1.24 -15.96
C LYS A 13 -17.34 -0.25 -15.25
N PHE A 14 -17.90 0.55 -14.35
CA PHE A 14 -17.15 1.48 -13.50
C PHE A 14 -16.19 0.75 -12.55
N LEU A 15 -16.65 -0.30 -11.83
CA LEU A 15 -15.79 -1.14 -10.99
C LEU A 15 -14.63 -1.75 -11.79
N LYS A 16 -14.90 -2.32 -12.95
CA LYS A 16 -13.84 -2.87 -13.82
C LYS A 16 -12.80 -1.83 -14.19
N LYS A 17 -13.21 -0.61 -14.51
CA LYS A 17 -12.26 0.47 -14.80
C LYS A 17 -11.41 0.82 -13.58
N LEU A 18 -11.99 0.89 -12.39
CA LEU A 18 -11.25 1.11 -11.14
C LEU A 18 -10.24 -0.03 -10.86
N GLN A 19 -10.59 -1.28 -11.15
CA GLN A 19 -9.68 -2.42 -10.97
C GLN A 19 -8.45 -2.32 -11.87
N HIS A 20 -8.64 -1.97 -13.16
CA HIS A 20 -7.59 -2.13 -14.16
C HIS A 20 -6.84 -0.84 -14.53
N LYS A 21 -7.41 0.36 -14.28
CA LYS A 21 -6.86 1.63 -14.78
C LYS A 21 -6.46 2.56 -13.65
N LYS A 22 -5.15 2.78 -13.48
CA LYS A 22 -4.59 3.74 -12.52
C LYS A 22 -5.16 5.15 -12.73
N SER A 23 -5.12 5.66 -13.98
CA SER A 23 -5.65 6.99 -14.32
C SER A 23 -7.12 7.15 -13.92
N PHE A 24 -7.92 6.10 -14.10
CA PHE A 24 -9.34 6.14 -13.74
C PHE A 24 -9.55 6.18 -12.21
N ARG A 25 -8.68 5.53 -11.43
CA ARG A 25 -8.67 5.65 -9.96
C ARG A 25 -8.32 7.07 -9.53
N GLU A 26 -7.28 7.65 -10.14
CA GLU A 26 -6.81 9.00 -9.86
C GLU A 26 -7.86 10.06 -10.21
N GLU A 27 -8.45 9.99 -11.41
CA GLU A 27 -9.52 10.90 -11.88
C GLU A 27 -10.74 10.92 -10.95
N ASN A 28 -11.11 9.76 -10.42
CA ASN A 28 -12.29 9.62 -9.56
C ASN A 28 -11.97 9.66 -8.06
N ASN A 29 -10.70 9.65 -7.69
CA ASN A 29 -10.21 9.48 -6.31
C ASN A 29 -10.80 8.25 -5.62
N LEU A 30 -11.01 7.16 -6.37
CA LEU A 30 -11.65 5.92 -5.91
C LEU A 30 -10.79 4.70 -6.22
N THR A 31 -10.91 3.69 -5.37
CA THR A 31 -10.39 2.35 -5.64
C THR A 31 -11.41 1.28 -5.27
N VAL A 32 -11.02 0.02 -5.42
CA VAL A 32 -11.89 -1.14 -5.19
C VAL A 32 -11.29 -2.04 -4.13
N LEU A 33 -12.10 -2.40 -3.14
CA LEU A 33 -11.82 -3.47 -2.19
C LEU A 33 -12.65 -4.70 -2.54
N GLU A 34 -11.99 -5.81 -2.81
CA GLU A 34 -12.65 -7.10 -2.98
C GLU A 34 -12.44 -7.96 -1.75
N GLY A 35 -13.53 -8.36 -1.11
CA GLY A 35 -13.58 -9.11 0.13
C GLY A 35 -13.92 -8.30 1.37
N LEU A 36 -14.69 -8.94 2.26
CA LEU A 36 -15.24 -8.28 3.44
C LEU A 36 -14.15 -7.81 4.42
N HIS A 37 -13.12 -8.62 4.64
CA HIS A 37 -12.06 -8.32 5.60
C HIS A 37 -11.31 -7.02 5.29
N LEU A 38 -10.98 -6.77 4.00
CA LEU A 38 -10.37 -5.51 3.58
C LEU A 38 -11.29 -4.31 3.83
N PHE A 39 -12.59 -4.50 3.57
CA PHE A 39 -13.58 -3.45 3.79
C PHE A 39 -13.81 -3.17 5.27
N GLU A 40 -13.81 -4.19 6.13
CA GLU A 40 -13.86 -4.00 7.59
C GLU A 40 -12.64 -3.24 8.11
N SER A 41 -11.44 -3.56 7.60
CA SER A 41 -10.22 -2.81 7.93
C SER A 41 -10.33 -1.34 7.54
N TYR A 42 -10.86 -1.06 6.35
CA TYR A 42 -11.14 0.31 5.90
C TYR A 42 -12.12 1.06 6.82
N LEU A 43 -13.21 0.39 7.23
CA LEU A 43 -14.24 1.00 8.09
C LEU A 43 -13.74 1.31 9.51
N LYS A 44 -12.76 0.57 10.06
CA LYS A 44 -12.16 0.85 11.37
C LYS A 44 -11.62 2.28 11.47
N ASN A 45 -11.16 2.82 10.35
CA ASN A 45 -10.68 4.20 10.23
C ASN A 45 -11.80 5.24 10.06
N LYS A 46 -13.08 4.88 10.30
CA LYS A 46 -14.25 5.75 10.18
C LYS A 46 -14.39 6.44 8.82
N LYS A 47 -13.86 5.83 7.77
CA LYS A 47 -13.93 6.37 6.41
C LYS A 47 -15.28 6.05 5.78
N ASP A 48 -15.84 7.00 5.00
CA ASP A 48 -17.04 6.77 4.20
C ASP A 48 -16.65 6.04 2.90
N PHE A 49 -17.62 5.37 2.30
CA PHE A 49 -17.45 4.64 1.05
C PHE A 49 -18.51 5.07 0.03
N GLU A 50 -18.24 4.87 -1.25
CA GLU A 50 -19.15 5.25 -2.30
C GLU A 50 -20.31 4.26 -2.40
N TRP A 51 -20.04 2.98 -2.62
CA TRP A 51 -21.07 1.96 -2.72
C TRP A 51 -20.48 0.54 -2.68
N ILE A 52 -21.36 -0.42 -2.43
CA ILE A 52 -21.06 -1.85 -2.36
C ILE A 52 -21.81 -2.57 -3.49
N CYS A 53 -21.16 -3.55 -4.11
CA CYS A 53 -21.81 -4.56 -4.91
C CYS A 53 -21.57 -5.93 -4.27
N CYS A 54 -22.64 -6.70 -4.05
CA CYS A 54 -22.51 -8.04 -3.48
C CYS A 54 -23.50 -9.02 -4.16
N THR A 55 -23.24 -10.31 -3.98
CA THR A 55 -24.19 -11.33 -4.39
C THR A 55 -25.38 -11.39 -3.46
N GLU A 56 -26.51 -11.91 -3.97
CA GLU A 56 -27.71 -12.14 -3.14
C GLU A 56 -27.40 -13.05 -1.94
N ASP A 57 -26.63 -14.12 -2.18
CA ASP A 57 -26.26 -15.07 -1.13
C ASP A 57 -25.39 -14.43 -0.08
N PHE A 58 -24.40 -13.59 -0.49
CA PHE A 58 -23.58 -12.84 0.46
C PHE A 58 -24.43 -11.89 1.30
N TYR A 59 -25.33 -11.15 0.66
CA TYR A 59 -26.21 -10.20 1.36
C TYR A 59 -27.10 -10.91 2.39
N LYS A 60 -27.73 -12.03 2.02
CA LYS A 60 -28.58 -12.82 2.93
C LYS A 60 -27.79 -13.37 4.12
N LYS A 61 -26.61 -13.93 3.88
CA LYS A 61 -25.75 -14.51 4.93
C LYS A 61 -25.17 -13.48 5.90
N ASN A 62 -24.96 -12.26 5.44
CA ASN A 62 -24.31 -11.19 6.22
C ASN A 62 -25.25 -10.01 6.48
N HIS A 63 -26.56 -10.23 6.53
CA HIS A 63 -27.56 -9.15 6.64
C HIS A 63 -27.32 -8.23 7.84
N THR A 64 -26.82 -8.76 8.97
CA THR A 64 -26.50 -8.00 10.18
C THR A 64 -25.32 -7.05 10.03
N PHE A 65 -24.45 -7.28 9.06
CA PHE A 65 -23.33 -6.40 8.74
C PHE A 65 -23.80 -5.09 8.08
N PHE A 66 -24.87 -5.15 7.29
CA PHE A 66 -25.35 -4.01 6.52
C PHE A 66 -26.20 -3.08 7.38
N LYS A 67 -25.75 -1.83 7.52
CA LYS A 67 -26.52 -0.81 8.26
C LYS A 67 -27.63 -0.25 7.37
N LYS A 68 -28.80 0.03 7.96
CA LYS A 68 -29.95 0.64 7.24
C LYS A 68 -29.59 1.95 6.53
N SER A 69 -28.67 2.72 7.10
CA SER A 69 -28.15 3.96 6.48
C SER A 69 -27.40 3.73 5.14
N TRP A 70 -26.99 2.49 4.86
CA TRP A 70 -26.26 2.12 3.64
C TRP A 70 -27.18 1.65 2.50
N ASP A 71 -28.48 1.53 2.70
CA ASP A 71 -29.43 0.97 1.72
C ASP A 71 -29.31 1.59 0.33
N LYS A 72 -29.08 2.90 0.23
CA LYS A 72 -28.89 3.60 -1.05
C LYS A 72 -27.55 3.31 -1.73
N LYS A 73 -26.59 2.81 -0.97
CA LYS A 73 -25.23 2.50 -1.42
C LYS A 73 -25.03 1.00 -1.71
N ILE A 74 -26.05 0.16 -1.50
CA ILE A 74 -25.95 -1.30 -1.68
C ILE A 74 -26.62 -1.74 -2.98
N PHE A 75 -25.84 -2.42 -3.80
CA PHE A 75 -26.25 -3.02 -5.07
C PHE A 75 -26.07 -4.54 -4.99
N VAL A 76 -27.13 -5.27 -5.29
CA VAL A 76 -27.15 -6.73 -5.21
C VAL A 76 -27.25 -7.31 -6.61
N THR A 77 -26.56 -8.41 -6.85
CA THR A 77 -26.56 -9.08 -8.16
C THR A 77 -26.46 -10.59 -8.00
N THR A 78 -26.66 -11.33 -9.11
CA THR A 78 -26.48 -12.78 -9.13
C THR A 78 -24.99 -13.16 -9.12
N GLU A 79 -24.68 -14.38 -8.65
CA GLU A 79 -23.32 -14.92 -8.68
C GLU A 79 -22.71 -14.91 -10.09
N THR A 80 -23.51 -15.22 -11.11
CA THR A 80 -23.07 -15.23 -12.51
C THR A 80 -22.61 -13.86 -12.99
N ILE A 81 -23.34 -12.80 -12.62
CA ILE A 81 -22.96 -11.42 -12.96
C ILE A 81 -21.77 -10.99 -12.13
N PHE A 82 -21.74 -11.30 -10.83
CA PHE A 82 -20.64 -10.95 -9.94
C PHE A 82 -19.30 -11.53 -10.40
N LYS A 83 -19.25 -12.76 -10.86
CA LYS A 83 -18.06 -13.40 -11.46
C LYS A 83 -17.45 -12.60 -12.61
N THR A 84 -18.24 -11.79 -13.30
CA THR A 84 -17.71 -10.94 -14.39
C THR A 84 -16.88 -9.76 -13.90
N ILE A 85 -16.99 -9.38 -12.63
CA ILE A 85 -16.27 -8.25 -12.02
C ILE A 85 -15.27 -8.67 -10.96
N SER A 86 -15.28 -9.92 -10.49
CA SER A 86 -14.31 -10.45 -9.55
C SER A 86 -13.00 -10.76 -10.23
N GLU A 87 -11.87 -10.35 -9.63
CA GLU A 87 -10.52 -10.76 -10.03
C GLU A 87 -10.04 -12.02 -9.30
N LEU A 88 -10.77 -12.47 -8.30
CA LEU A 88 -10.41 -13.62 -7.49
C LEU A 88 -10.96 -14.91 -8.08
N LYS A 89 -10.13 -15.97 -8.17
CA LYS A 89 -10.56 -17.31 -8.56
C LYS A 89 -11.70 -17.82 -7.66
N THR A 90 -11.60 -17.54 -6.37
CA THR A 90 -12.62 -17.84 -5.37
C THR A 90 -13.09 -16.51 -4.76
N ASN A 91 -14.13 -15.94 -5.34
CA ASN A 91 -14.68 -14.68 -4.86
C ASN A 91 -15.51 -14.90 -3.61
N GLN A 92 -15.62 -13.84 -2.78
CA GLN A 92 -16.44 -13.84 -1.57
C GLN A 92 -17.83 -13.24 -1.81
N GLY A 93 -18.15 -12.87 -3.03
CA GLY A 93 -19.43 -12.23 -3.36
C GLY A 93 -19.56 -10.79 -2.85
N PHE A 94 -18.44 -10.08 -2.61
CA PHE A 94 -18.43 -8.74 -2.05
C PHE A 94 -17.33 -7.88 -2.68
N ILE A 95 -17.71 -6.70 -3.17
CA ILE A 95 -16.83 -5.66 -3.69
C ILE A 95 -17.35 -4.30 -3.22
N ALA A 96 -16.45 -3.41 -2.80
CA ALA A 96 -16.78 -2.03 -2.45
C ALA A 96 -15.93 -1.03 -3.25
N ALA A 97 -16.56 0.04 -3.76
CA ALA A 97 -15.87 1.23 -4.22
C ALA A 97 -15.68 2.18 -3.03
N ILE A 98 -14.44 2.57 -2.79
CA ILE A 98 -14.04 3.37 -1.64
C ILE A 98 -13.22 4.59 -2.06
N ASN A 99 -13.25 5.62 -1.22
CA ASN A 99 -12.41 6.80 -1.40
C ASN A 99 -10.94 6.49 -1.11
N ILE A 100 -10.04 6.92 -1.98
CA ILE A 100 -8.60 6.87 -1.74
C ILE A 100 -8.25 7.91 -0.67
N PRO A 101 -7.56 7.51 0.42
CA PRO A 101 -7.10 8.47 1.41
C PRO A 101 -6.13 9.48 0.80
N SER A 102 -6.31 10.76 1.09
CA SER A 102 -5.35 11.80 0.75
C SER A 102 -4.45 12.07 1.95
N TYR A 103 -3.15 11.90 1.76
CA TYR A 103 -2.14 12.26 2.74
C TYR A 103 -1.37 13.48 2.24
N HIS A 104 -1.49 14.59 2.96
CA HIS A 104 -0.70 15.78 2.68
C HIS A 104 0.60 15.70 3.48
N LEU A 105 1.72 15.86 2.80
CA LEU A 105 3.02 15.94 3.43
C LEU A 105 3.16 17.29 4.11
N ASP A 106 3.03 17.30 5.44
CA ASP A 106 3.42 18.46 6.24
C ASP A 106 4.88 18.28 6.68
N VAL A 107 5.79 18.77 5.86
CA VAL A 107 7.23 18.64 6.05
C VAL A 107 7.70 19.21 7.40
N LYS A 108 7.02 20.24 7.92
CA LYS A 108 7.38 20.90 9.18
C LYS A 108 7.01 20.07 10.42
N ASN A 109 6.01 19.18 10.27
CA ASN A 109 5.45 18.41 11.38
C ASN A 109 5.72 16.90 11.26
N LEU A 110 6.69 16.48 10.44
CA LEU A 110 7.13 15.08 10.44
C LEU A 110 7.69 14.69 11.81
N LYS A 111 7.07 13.69 12.40
CA LYS A 111 7.47 13.15 13.71
C LYS A 111 8.78 12.39 13.62
N GLU A 112 9.46 12.23 14.77
CA GLU A 112 10.58 11.29 14.88
C GLU A 112 10.11 9.87 14.57
N GLY A 113 10.99 9.07 13.99
CA GLY A 113 10.73 7.70 13.62
C GLY A 113 11.37 7.33 12.30
N LEU A 114 11.11 6.11 11.87
CA LEU A 114 11.54 5.57 10.58
C LEU A 114 10.49 5.83 9.52
N TYR A 115 10.94 6.41 8.41
CA TYR A 115 10.20 6.49 7.15
C TYR A 115 10.90 5.64 6.10
N LEU A 116 10.13 5.05 5.19
CA LEU A 116 10.69 4.40 4.01
C LEU A 116 10.59 5.34 2.79
N PHE A 117 11.63 5.40 1.99
CA PHE A 117 11.57 5.92 0.64
C PHE A 117 11.76 4.76 -0.34
N LEU A 118 10.78 4.52 -1.17
CA LEU A 118 10.78 3.43 -2.14
C LEU A 118 11.05 4.00 -3.54
N ASP A 119 12.17 3.59 -4.12
CA ASP A 119 12.65 4.08 -5.41
C ASP A 119 12.36 3.05 -6.51
N GLY A 120 11.26 3.25 -7.23
CA GLY A 120 10.90 2.45 -8.40
C GLY A 120 10.47 1.02 -8.11
N ILE A 121 9.83 0.73 -7.00
CA ILE A 121 9.27 -0.61 -6.72
C ILE A 121 8.17 -0.93 -7.72
N GLN A 122 8.34 -1.99 -8.54
CA GLN A 122 7.46 -2.30 -9.66
C GLN A 122 6.43 -3.39 -9.33
N ASP A 123 6.77 -4.39 -8.51
CA ASP A 123 5.83 -5.47 -8.18
C ASP A 123 4.83 -5.04 -7.11
N PRO A 124 3.51 -5.08 -7.39
CA PRO A 124 2.48 -4.72 -6.44
C PRO A 124 2.40 -5.66 -5.23
N GLY A 125 2.90 -6.90 -5.33
CA GLY A 125 3.00 -7.83 -4.21
C GLY A 125 4.11 -7.40 -3.24
N ASN A 126 5.28 -7.01 -3.77
CA ASN A 126 6.37 -6.46 -2.97
C ASN A 126 5.93 -5.17 -2.28
N LEU A 127 5.34 -4.23 -3.04
CA LEU A 127 4.86 -2.98 -2.46
C LEU A 127 3.82 -3.23 -1.35
N GLY A 128 2.85 -4.12 -1.58
CA GLY A 128 1.86 -4.48 -0.57
C GLY A 128 2.49 -5.09 0.69
N THR A 129 3.46 -5.99 0.51
CA THR A 129 4.20 -6.61 1.62
C THR A 129 5.02 -5.58 2.40
N ILE A 130 5.70 -4.65 1.70
CA ILE A 130 6.45 -3.56 2.35
C ILE A 130 5.53 -2.70 3.19
N ILE A 131 4.38 -2.27 2.64
CA ILE A 131 3.41 -1.43 3.36
C ILE A 131 2.93 -2.13 4.64
N ARG A 132 2.56 -3.41 4.53
CA ARG A 132 2.10 -4.20 5.67
C ARG A 132 3.19 -4.33 6.74
N THR A 133 4.42 -4.62 6.33
CA THR A 133 5.56 -4.79 7.23
C THR A 133 5.95 -3.47 7.88
N ALA A 134 5.96 -2.38 7.13
CA ALA A 134 6.24 -1.04 7.64
C ALA A 134 5.24 -0.62 8.72
N GLN A 135 3.94 -0.85 8.48
CA GLN A 135 2.91 -0.60 9.48
C GLN A 135 3.10 -1.47 10.73
N ALA A 136 3.39 -2.76 10.54
CA ALA A 136 3.61 -3.69 11.65
C ALA A 136 4.86 -3.35 12.48
N ALA A 137 5.91 -2.82 11.82
CA ALA A 137 7.13 -2.38 12.49
C ALA A 137 7.04 -0.97 13.10
N GLY A 138 5.90 -0.29 13.01
CA GLY A 138 5.72 1.05 13.58
C GLY A 138 6.41 2.17 12.79
N ASN A 139 6.66 1.97 11.49
CA ASN A 139 7.19 3.03 10.63
C ASN A 139 6.18 4.18 10.51
N MET A 140 6.68 5.40 10.41
CA MET A 140 5.87 6.62 10.48
C MET A 140 5.20 6.99 9.14
N GLY A 141 5.70 6.46 8.03
CA GLY A 141 5.15 6.71 6.71
C GLY A 141 6.04 6.16 5.60
N ILE A 142 5.51 6.21 4.36
CA ILE A 142 6.18 5.70 3.17
C ILE A 142 6.14 6.76 2.08
N PHE A 143 7.29 7.10 1.53
CA PHE A 143 7.45 7.94 0.36
C PHE A 143 7.62 7.04 -0.87
N LEU A 144 6.85 7.25 -1.91
CA LEU A 144 6.94 6.53 -3.17
C LEU A 144 7.44 7.46 -4.27
N SER A 145 8.51 7.07 -4.98
CA SER A 145 8.90 7.76 -6.22
C SER A 145 7.82 7.61 -7.28
N SER A 146 7.84 8.48 -8.30
CA SER A 146 6.87 8.42 -9.42
C SER A 146 6.90 7.09 -10.19
N ASP A 147 8.01 6.39 -10.12
CA ASP A 147 8.26 5.16 -10.86
C ASP A 147 7.75 3.91 -10.09
N CYS A 148 7.20 4.07 -8.88
CA CYS A 148 6.61 2.97 -8.14
C CYS A 148 5.25 2.54 -8.71
N THR A 149 4.95 1.25 -8.56
CA THR A 149 3.61 0.72 -8.84
C THR A 149 2.56 1.39 -7.94
N ASP A 150 1.30 1.34 -8.36
CA ASP A 150 0.20 2.01 -7.68
C ASP A 150 -0.12 1.35 -6.32
N PRO A 151 0.00 2.07 -5.19
CA PRO A 151 -0.35 1.53 -3.88
C PRO A 151 -1.86 1.29 -3.71
N TRP A 152 -2.68 1.93 -4.53
CA TRP A 152 -4.14 1.80 -4.50
C TRP A 152 -4.69 0.78 -5.50
N ALA A 153 -3.82 0.07 -6.23
CA ALA A 153 -4.22 -1.03 -7.08
C ALA A 153 -4.78 -2.19 -6.22
N PRO A 154 -5.85 -2.90 -6.67
CA PRO A 154 -6.44 -3.99 -5.89
C PRO A 154 -5.44 -5.08 -5.48
N LYS A 155 -4.45 -5.39 -6.33
CA LYS A 155 -3.40 -6.36 -6.01
C LYS A 155 -2.51 -5.88 -4.85
N THR A 156 -2.16 -4.59 -4.81
CA THR A 156 -1.37 -4.00 -3.71
C THR A 156 -2.18 -3.97 -2.42
N LEU A 157 -3.46 -3.57 -2.50
CA LEU A 157 -4.38 -3.54 -1.35
C LEU A 157 -4.55 -4.92 -0.72
N ARG A 158 -4.66 -5.97 -1.55
CA ARG A 158 -4.69 -7.36 -1.05
C ARG A 158 -3.37 -7.77 -0.39
N GLY A 159 -2.22 -7.43 -1.02
CA GLY A 159 -0.89 -7.74 -0.48
C GLY A 159 -0.63 -7.11 0.88
N SER A 160 -1.07 -5.88 1.08
CA SER A 160 -0.94 -5.15 2.35
C SER A 160 -2.03 -5.45 3.36
N GLN A 161 -3.10 -6.15 2.95
CA GLN A 161 -4.30 -6.37 3.76
C GLN A 161 -4.91 -5.08 4.32
N GLY A 162 -4.85 -3.98 3.55
CA GLY A 162 -5.45 -2.70 3.91
C GLY A 162 -4.60 -1.82 4.83
N CYS A 163 -3.37 -2.19 5.14
CA CYS A 163 -2.49 -1.37 5.97
C CYS A 163 -2.24 0.06 5.42
N GLN A 164 -2.51 0.29 4.10
CA GLN A 164 -2.47 1.65 3.53
C GLN A 164 -3.46 2.62 4.20
N PHE A 165 -4.44 2.13 4.92
CA PHE A 165 -5.41 2.98 5.60
C PHE A 165 -4.92 3.47 6.96
N ASP A 166 -3.85 2.87 7.48
CA ASP A 166 -3.30 3.10 8.82
C ASP A 166 -1.93 3.80 8.79
N ILE A 167 -1.19 3.73 7.66
CA ILE A 167 0.13 4.37 7.49
C ILE A 167 0.07 5.42 6.39
N PRO A 168 0.61 6.64 6.60
CA PRO A 168 0.68 7.66 5.56
C PRO A 168 1.53 7.21 4.37
N ILE A 169 0.99 7.39 3.14
CA ILE A 169 1.70 7.11 1.89
C ILE A 169 1.74 8.40 1.06
N PHE A 170 2.94 8.87 0.78
CA PHE A 170 3.20 10.09 0.03
C PHE A 170 3.64 9.73 -1.39
N LEU A 171 2.81 10.07 -2.37
CA LEU A 171 3.04 9.73 -3.78
C LEU A 171 3.97 10.75 -4.46
N ASN A 172 4.61 10.32 -5.56
CA ASN A 172 5.43 11.17 -6.43
C ASN A 172 6.53 11.94 -5.67
N SER A 173 7.05 11.33 -4.61
CA SER A 173 8.08 11.93 -3.75
C SER A 173 9.44 11.93 -4.45
N LYS A 174 10.23 12.97 -4.21
CA LYS A 174 11.62 13.06 -4.67
C LYS A 174 12.56 13.06 -3.47
N LEU A 175 13.59 12.22 -3.50
CA LEU A 175 14.54 12.11 -2.39
C LEU A 175 15.27 13.42 -2.14
N ILE A 176 15.52 14.23 -3.19
CA ILE A 176 16.17 15.52 -3.05
C ILE A 176 15.40 16.48 -2.16
N ASP A 177 14.05 16.51 -2.29
CA ASP A 177 13.19 17.37 -1.49
C ASP A 177 13.22 16.94 -0.01
N LEU A 178 13.35 15.62 0.24
CA LEU A 178 13.46 15.06 1.59
C LEU A 178 14.84 15.27 2.21
N SER A 179 15.88 15.48 1.39
CA SER A 179 17.25 15.74 1.87
C SER A 179 17.44 17.10 2.53
N GLU A 180 16.48 18.00 2.37
CA GLU A 180 16.44 19.29 3.04
C GLU A 180 15.84 19.22 4.46
N LEU A 181 15.30 18.04 4.81
CA LEU A 181 14.71 17.82 6.13
C LEU A 181 15.78 17.37 7.14
N SER A 182 15.51 17.61 8.42
CA SER A 182 16.39 17.16 9.51
C SER A 182 16.25 15.66 9.77
N PHE A 183 16.46 14.83 8.71
CA PHE A 183 16.46 13.37 8.77
C PHE A 183 17.78 12.81 8.23
N ASP A 184 18.29 11.78 8.87
CA ASP A 184 19.35 10.96 8.31
C ASP A 184 18.78 10.13 7.14
N ILE A 185 19.32 10.33 5.94
CA ILE A 185 19.02 9.48 4.80
C ILE A 185 20.01 8.33 4.78
N VAL A 186 19.48 7.11 4.80
CA VAL A 186 20.26 5.87 4.83
C VAL A 186 19.84 5.00 3.65
N LEU A 187 20.78 4.64 2.80
CA LEU A 187 20.55 3.81 1.62
C LEU A 187 20.75 2.33 1.96
N ALA A 188 19.85 1.48 1.53
CA ALA A 188 20.07 0.04 1.54
C ALA A 188 20.82 -0.38 0.27
N ASP A 189 22.06 -0.80 0.42
CA ASP A 189 22.94 -1.25 -0.68
C ASP A 189 23.90 -2.32 -0.17
N MET A 190 24.26 -3.28 -1.02
CA MET A 190 25.11 -4.42 -0.65
C MET A 190 26.53 -4.03 -0.23
N GLN A 191 27.02 -2.89 -0.68
CA GLN A 191 28.36 -2.39 -0.38
C GLN A 191 28.42 -1.52 0.89
N GLY A 192 27.29 -1.38 1.60
CA GLY A 192 27.20 -0.58 2.80
C GLY A 192 27.81 -1.23 4.05
N MET A 193 27.86 -0.46 5.13
CA MET A 193 28.19 -0.98 6.47
C MET A 193 27.16 -2.02 6.89
N SER A 194 27.60 -3.06 7.60
CA SER A 194 26.65 -4.04 8.18
C SER A 194 25.60 -3.34 9.03
N VAL A 195 24.31 -3.63 8.78
CA VAL A 195 23.19 -3.08 9.55
C VAL A 195 23.28 -3.42 11.05
N TYR A 196 23.99 -4.49 11.39
CA TYR A 196 24.17 -4.90 12.80
C TYR A 196 25.16 -4.00 13.55
N ASP A 197 26.09 -3.34 12.82
CA ASP A 197 27.07 -2.41 13.36
C ASP A 197 26.61 -0.95 13.23
N PHE A 198 25.56 -0.71 12.42
CA PHE A 198 25.04 0.63 12.16
C PHE A 198 24.15 1.12 13.30
N GLN A 199 24.33 2.40 13.67
CA GLN A 199 23.50 3.12 14.64
C GLN A 199 22.59 4.11 13.91
N PHE A 200 21.28 3.84 13.92
CA PHE A 200 20.27 4.73 13.36
C PHE A 200 20.10 5.98 14.21
N SER A 201 19.77 7.10 13.58
CA SER A 201 19.22 8.25 14.30
C SER A 201 17.72 8.06 14.55
N LYS A 202 17.15 8.78 15.51
CA LYS A 202 15.70 8.75 15.76
C LYS A 202 14.88 9.26 14.56
N ARG A 203 15.48 10.07 13.71
CA ARG A 203 14.86 10.65 12.51
C ARG A 203 15.56 10.07 11.30
N THR A 204 15.06 8.98 10.76
CA THR A 204 15.67 8.26 9.64
C THR A 204 14.71 8.09 8.48
N ILE A 205 15.20 8.34 7.27
CA ILE A 205 14.57 7.93 6.01
C ILE A 205 15.42 6.82 5.41
N LEU A 206 14.88 5.60 5.39
CA LEU A 206 15.54 4.44 4.79
C LEU A 206 15.11 4.31 3.34
N VAL A 207 16.08 4.30 2.44
CA VAL A 207 15.88 4.23 0.99
C VAL A 207 16.06 2.81 0.51
N LEU A 208 15.08 2.29 -0.21
CA LEU A 208 15.08 0.97 -0.82
C LEU A 208 14.89 1.12 -2.34
N GLY A 209 15.76 0.49 -3.12
CA GLY A 209 15.73 0.56 -4.57
C GLY A 209 14.87 -0.51 -5.24
N ASN A 210 14.81 -0.44 -6.56
CA ASN A 210 14.15 -1.39 -7.44
C ASN A 210 14.73 -2.81 -7.32
N GLU A 211 13.90 -3.82 -7.50
CA GLU A 211 14.25 -5.24 -7.35
C GLU A 211 15.37 -5.72 -8.31
N GLY A 212 15.40 -5.18 -9.52
CA GLY A 212 16.38 -5.58 -10.54
C GLY A 212 17.48 -4.57 -10.77
N LEU A 213 17.18 -3.28 -10.63
CA LEU A 213 18.10 -2.18 -10.97
C LEU A 213 18.78 -1.55 -9.74
N GLY A 214 18.31 -1.89 -8.53
CA GLY A 214 18.78 -1.25 -7.31
C GLY A 214 18.32 0.21 -7.21
N LEU A 215 19.14 1.06 -6.61
CA LEU A 215 18.86 2.49 -6.50
C LEU A 215 19.01 3.18 -7.86
N SER A 216 18.11 4.08 -8.19
CA SER A 216 18.17 4.82 -9.44
C SER A 216 19.40 5.73 -9.49
N LYS A 217 19.91 5.97 -10.71
CA LYS A 217 21.03 6.91 -10.95
C LYS A 217 20.76 8.35 -10.50
N ARG A 218 19.49 8.68 -10.21
CA ARG A 218 19.11 9.98 -9.66
C ARG A 218 19.55 10.15 -8.20
N ILE A 219 19.84 9.02 -7.52
CA ILE A 219 20.30 9.01 -6.13
C ILE A 219 21.82 8.98 -6.14
N ASN A 220 22.42 10.10 -5.70
CA ASN A 220 23.88 10.16 -5.51
C ASN A 220 24.25 9.42 -4.22
N SER A 221 24.63 8.14 -4.35
CA SER A 221 24.96 7.28 -3.21
C SER A 221 26.13 7.81 -2.38
N GLY A 222 27.09 8.51 -2.98
CA GLY A 222 28.23 9.10 -2.27
C GLY A 222 27.87 10.23 -1.28
N LYS A 223 26.63 10.73 -1.33
CA LYS A 223 26.13 11.78 -0.43
C LYS A 223 25.58 11.23 0.88
N TYR A 224 25.18 9.96 0.93
CA TYR A 224 24.40 9.39 2.02
C TYR A 224 25.09 8.20 2.67
N LYS A 225 24.75 7.93 3.94
CA LYS A 225 25.18 6.70 4.62
C LYS A 225 24.56 5.49 3.93
N THR A 226 25.32 4.41 3.81
CA THR A 226 24.89 3.18 3.15
C THR A 226 25.02 2.01 4.08
N ILE A 227 23.97 1.17 4.15
CA ILE A 227 23.93 -0.02 5.00
C ILE A 227 23.62 -1.27 4.17
N SER A 228 24.14 -2.40 4.61
CA SER A 228 23.92 -3.71 4.01
C SER A 228 23.39 -4.71 5.03
N ILE A 229 22.66 -5.70 4.53
CA ILE A 229 22.35 -6.91 5.27
C ILE A 229 23.41 -7.94 4.91
N PRO A 230 24.23 -8.44 5.86
CA PRO A 230 25.24 -9.46 5.55
C PRO A 230 24.60 -10.71 4.97
N MET A 231 25.15 -11.19 3.85
CA MET A 231 24.67 -12.35 3.13
C MET A 231 25.84 -13.31 2.81
N LYS A 232 25.52 -14.57 2.52
CA LYS A 232 26.52 -15.51 1.95
C LYS A 232 26.89 -15.03 0.54
N ALA A 233 28.18 -15.17 0.17
CA ALA A 233 28.70 -14.73 -1.12
C ALA A 233 28.02 -15.37 -2.35
N SER A 234 27.32 -16.48 -2.19
CA SER A 234 26.55 -17.14 -3.25
C SER A 234 25.18 -16.51 -3.53
N VAL A 235 24.77 -15.49 -2.75
CA VAL A 235 23.46 -14.83 -2.89
C VAL A 235 23.68 -13.39 -3.34
N GLU A 236 23.13 -13.05 -4.49
CA GLU A 236 23.30 -11.72 -5.09
C GLU A 236 22.45 -10.64 -4.40
N SER A 237 21.26 -10.97 -3.97
CA SER A 237 20.36 -10.01 -3.31
C SER A 237 19.26 -10.70 -2.52
N LEU A 238 18.61 -9.95 -1.62
CA LEU A 238 17.36 -10.33 -0.98
C LEU A 238 16.17 -9.67 -1.68
N ASN A 239 15.02 -10.31 -1.62
CA ASN A 239 13.77 -9.67 -2.02
C ASN A 239 13.60 -8.34 -1.24
N VAL A 240 13.18 -7.28 -1.93
CA VAL A 240 13.10 -5.92 -1.37
C VAL A 240 12.12 -5.82 -0.19
N ALA A 241 11.05 -6.59 -0.20
CA ALA A 241 10.09 -6.60 0.93
C ALA A 241 10.69 -7.29 2.18
N ILE A 242 11.51 -8.33 1.99
CA ILE A 242 12.28 -8.95 3.07
C ILE A 242 13.31 -7.97 3.62
N THR A 243 14.05 -7.30 2.73
CA THR A 243 15.01 -6.24 3.11
C THR A 243 14.33 -5.15 3.93
N ALA A 244 13.19 -4.63 3.47
CA ALA A 244 12.41 -3.62 4.20
C ALA A 244 12.04 -4.11 5.61
N GLY A 245 11.63 -5.37 5.73
CA GLY A 245 11.28 -6.00 7.01
C GLY A 245 12.46 -6.05 7.97
N ILE A 246 13.58 -6.64 7.55
CA ILE A 246 14.78 -6.79 8.39
C ILE A 246 15.24 -5.41 8.88
N LEU A 247 15.34 -4.42 7.99
CA LEU A 247 15.85 -3.09 8.33
C LEU A 247 14.89 -2.31 9.22
N SER A 248 13.58 -2.40 8.99
CA SER A 248 12.57 -1.76 9.84
C SER A 248 12.57 -2.34 11.26
N TYR A 249 12.63 -3.66 11.39
CA TYR A 249 12.68 -4.30 12.71
C TYR A 249 14.03 -4.10 13.40
N ARG A 250 15.14 -3.96 12.66
CA ARG A 250 16.43 -3.60 13.26
C ARG A 250 16.41 -2.16 13.84
N TYR A 251 15.77 -1.21 13.12
CA TYR A 251 15.51 0.13 13.65
C TYR A 251 14.64 0.06 14.90
N ASN A 252 13.51 -0.64 14.84
CA ASN A 252 12.57 -0.81 15.96
C ASN A 252 13.27 -1.39 17.20
N ALA A 253 14.09 -2.42 17.03
CA ALA A 253 14.84 -3.04 18.13
C ALA A 253 15.82 -2.08 18.82
N GLN A 254 16.42 -1.15 18.05
CA GLN A 254 17.33 -0.14 18.64
C GLN A 254 16.59 0.86 19.53
N PHE A 255 15.36 1.24 19.19
CA PHE A 255 14.58 2.25 19.91
C PHE A 255 13.47 1.67 20.79
N LYS A 256 13.30 0.34 20.79
CA LYS A 256 12.28 -0.38 21.58
C LYS A 256 10.85 0.12 21.33
N ILE A 257 10.55 0.35 20.06
CA ILE A 257 9.23 0.83 19.60
C ILE A 257 8.23 -0.34 19.57
#